data_b9b7d672c51a177978993e56f734ce65
#
_entry.id   b9b7d672c51a177978993e56f734ce65
#
_cell.length_a   1.000
_cell.length_b   1.000
_cell.length_c   1.000
_cell.angle_alpha   90.00
_cell.angle_beta   90.00
_cell.angle_gamma   90.00
#
_symmetry.space_group_name_H-M   'P 1'
#
loop_
_entity.id
_entity.type
_entity.pdbx_description
1 polymer ?
#
loop_
_entity_poly.entity_id
_entity_poly.type
_entity_poly.pdbx_seq_one_letter_code
_entity_poly.pdbx_strand_id
1 'polypeptide(L)'
;MRRNTKYKSDSLCIAIFTLCLAARFIEYFLIETDRTAIGENVLHKAAGIIILALALKRVNLTWSDIGFQRNCFVSNILKGLLLGSVCFIISFGLELAILALQGNPAHLEIYISSFSLTGSQIKNTDFVFFLLCVLFNVVNVWMEEGVFRGLFIKTFLRQWF
;
A
#
# COMPACT_ATOMS: atom_id res chain seq x y z
N MET A 1 34.35 15.05 -2.14
CA MET A 1 33.08 15.35 -2.85
C MET A 1 31.86 14.50 -2.45
N ARG A 2 32.00 13.40 -1.67
CA ARG A 2 30.89 12.51 -1.23
C ARG A 2 29.95 13.07 -0.15
N ARG A 3 30.35 14.04 0.67
CA ARG A 3 29.54 14.55 1.79
C ARG A 3 28.29 15.35 1.36
N ASN A 4 28.33 16.06 0.24
CA ASN A 4 27.20 16.88 -0.23
C ASN A 4 26.04 16.08 -0.84
N THR A 5 26.29 14.86 -1.30
CA THR A 5 25.22 14.02 -1.88
C THR A 5 24.39 13.32 -0.80
N LYS A 6 24.97 12.99 0.35
CA LYS A 6 24.29 12.33 1.47
C LYS A 6 23.21 13.22 2.09
N TYR A 7 23.57 14.47 2.42
CA TYR A 7 22.62 15.44 2.98
C TYR A 7 21.43 15.75 2.03
N LYS A 8 21.69 15.79 0.71
CA LYS A 8 20.62 16.02 -0.27
C LYS A 8 19.64 14.86 -0.35
N SER A 9 20.10 13.63 -0.13
CA SER A 9 19.28 12.43 -0.18
C SER A 9 18.35 12.32 1.03
N ASP A 10 18.88 12.52 2.24
CA ASP A 10 18.12 12.46 3.48
C ASP A 10 17.06 13.58 3.51
N SER A 11 17.45 14.79 3.13
CA SER A 11 16.53 15.93 3.02
C SER A 11 15.40 15.66 2.02
N LEU A 12 15.69 14.99 0.90
CA LEU A 12 14.67 14.61 -0.07
C LEU A 12 13.68 13.59 0.51
N CYS A 13 14.18 12.56 1.17
CA CYS A 13 13.31 11.55 1.80
C CYS A 13 12.41 12.18 2.88
N ILE A 14 12.98 13.05 3.72
CA ILE A 14 12.21 13.78 4.74
C ILE A 14 11.16 14.67 4.08
N ALA A 15 11.52 15.41 3.03
CA ALA A 15 10.58 16.27 2.31
C ALA A 15 9.42 15.47 1.70
N ILE A 16 9.70 14.34 1.06
CA ILE A 16 8.67 13.46 0.48
C ILE A 16 7.76 12.92 1.57
N PHE A 17 8.33 12.41 2.66
CA PHE A 17 7.55 11.92 3.79
C PHE A 17 6.65 13.00 4.37
N THR A 18 7.18 14.20 4.59
CA THR A 18 6.42 15.34 5.11
C THR A 18 5.28 15.75 4.17
N LEU A 19 5.52 15.76 2.83
CA LEU A 19 4.48 16.06 1.85
C LEU A 19 3.38 14.98 1.83
N CYS A 20 3.73 13.70 1.89
CA CYS A 20 2.76 12.61 1.98
C CYS A 20 1.95 12.70 3.28
N LEU A 21 2.61 13.00 4.40
CA LEU A 21 1.96 13.18 5.69
C LEU A 21 0.99 14.39 5.67
N ALA A 22 1.42 15.52 5.10
CA ALA A 22 0.57 16.70 4.95
C ALA A 22 -0.65 16.41 4.06
N ALA A 23 -0.47 15.71 2.93
CA ALA A 23 -1.58 15.31 2.08
C ALA A 23 -2.59 14.41 2.83
N ARG A 24 -2.09 13.45 3.62
CA ARG A 24 -2.94 12.60 4.46
C ARG A 24 -3.66 13.39 5.55
N PHE A 25 -2.98 14.33 6.19
CA PHE A 25 -3.58 15.20 7.21
C PHE A 25 -4.72 16.05 6.61
N ILE A 26 -4.48 16.67 5.46
CA ILE A 26 -5.49 17.48 4.75
C ILE A 26 -6.71 16.62 4.41
N GLU A 27 -6.50 15.43 3.84
CA GLU A 27 -7.60 14.55 3.48
C GLU A 27 -8.41 14.08 4.69
N TYR A 28 -7.71 13.67 5.76
CA TYR A 28 -8.36 13.11 6.95
C TYR A 28 -9.12 14.15 7.77
N PHE A 29 -8.57 15.38 7.93
CA PHE A 29 -9.14 16.39 8.82
C PHE A 29 -9.95 17.48 8.09
N LEU A 30 -9.69 17.72 6.80
CA LEU A 30 -10.34 18.82 6.08
C LEU A 30 -11.31 18.32 5.00
N ILE A 31 -11.01 17.22 4.34
CA ILE A 31 -11.84 16.72 3.23
C ILE A 31 -12.76 15.58 3.69
N GLU A 32 -12.29 14.76 4.66
CA GLU A 32 -13.02 13.64 5.27
C GLU A 32 -13.60 12.67 4.22
N THR A 33 -12.78 12.26 3.24
CA THR A 33 -13.23 11.37 2.14
C THR A 33 -13.70 10.01 2.62
N ASP A 34 -13.25 9.55 3.78
CA ASP A 34 -13.72 8.32 4.46
C ASP A 34 -15.20 8.38 4.87
N ARG A 35 -15.76 9.59 5.02
CA ARG A 35 -17.18 9.81 5.33
C ARG A 35 -18.05 9.92 4.08
N THR A 36 -17.45 9.87 2.90
CA THR A 36 -18.20 9.88 1.63
C THR A 36 -18.71 8.49 1.28
N ALA A 37 -19.54 8.40 0.21
CA ALA A 37 -20.06 7.13 -0.29
C ALA A 37 -18.98 6.11 -0.68
N ILE A 38 -17.75 6.57 -0.91
CA ILE A 38 -16.59 5.71 -1.22
C ILE A 38 -16.05 5.04 0.06
N GLY A 39 -16.19 5.68 1.23
CA GLY A 39 -15.75 5.16 2.52
C GLY A 39 -14.23 4.93 2.60
N GLU A 40 -13.43 5.63 1.80
CA GLU A 40 -11.99 5.43 1.69
C GLU A 40 -11.24 6.75 1.48
N ASN A 41 -10.10 6.87 2.13
CA ASN A 41 -9.17 7.98 1.93
C ASN A 41 -8.26 7.69 0.72
N VAL A 42 -8.59 8.21 -0.45
CA VAL A 42 -7.90 7.91 -1.73
C VAL A 42 -7.04 9.07 -2.21
N LEU A 43 -7.40 10.31 -1.89
CA LEU A 43 -6.74 11.49 -2.44
C LEU A 43 -5.27 11.59 -2.04
N HIS A 44 -4.93 11.32 -0.78
CA HIS A 44 -3.53 11.34 -0.34
C HIS A 44 -2.69 10.23 -1.01
N LYS A 45 -3.31 9.09 -1.36
CA LYS A 45 -2.65 7.98 -2.06
C LYS A 45 -2.34 8.40 -3.50
N ALA A 46 -3.29 9.02 -4.19
CA ALA A 46 -3.08 9.59 -5.52
C ALA A 46 -2.02 10.72 -5.49
N ALA A 47 -2.10 11.62 -4.52
CA ALA A 47 -1.10 12.65 -4.30
C ALA A 47 0.29 12.05 -4.04
N GLY A 48 0.38 10.98 -3.25
CA GLY A 48 1.62 10.25 -2.98
C GLY A 48 2.26 9.68 -4.25
N ILE A 49 1.47 9.15 -5.19
CA ILE A 49 1.97 8.68 -6.49
C ILE A 49 2.53 9.84 -7.32
N ILE A 50 1.85 10.99 -7.32
CA ILE A 50 2.32 12.19 -8.03
C ILE A 50 3.64 12.68 -7.41
N ILE A 51 3.70 12.78 -6.08
CA ILE A 51 4.92 13.15 -5.35
C ILE A 51 6.06 12.20 -5.68
N LEU A 52 5.79 10.88 -5.70
CA LEU A 52 6.77 9.85 -6.08
C LEU A 52 7.27 10.07 -7.51
N ALA A 53 6.38 10.29 -8.48
CA ALA A 53 6.75 10.52 -9.88
C ALA A 53 7.65 11.77 -10.04
N LEU A 54 7.33 12.86 -9.34
CA LEU A 54 8.15 14.07 -9.32
C LEU A 54 9.51 13.83 -8.66
N ALA A 55 9.54 13.06 -7.56
CA ALA A 55 10.77 12.72 -6.87
C ALA A 55 11.68 11.84 -7.74
N LEU A 56 11.15 10.82 -8.42
CA LEU A 56 11.90 9.97 -9.36
C LEU A 56 12.54 10.82 -10.46
N LYS A 57 11.76 11.73 -11.06
CA LYS A 57 12.27 12.66 -12.08
C LYS A 57 13.40 13.53 -11.55
N ARG A 58 13.30 14.02 -10.30
CA ARG A 58 14.31 14.86 -9.67
C ARG A 58 15.63 14.14 -9.38
N VAL A 59 15.57 12.84 -9.06
CA VAL A 59 16.76 12.03 -8.77
C VAL A 59 17.25 11.23 -9.98
N ASN A 60 16.66 11.43 -11.15
CA ASN A 60 16.95 10.68 -12.39
C ASN A 60 16.82 9.16 -12.21
N LEU A 61 15.80 8.72 -11.51
CA LEU A 61 15.41 7.32 -11.38
C LEU A 61 14.17 7.02 -12.23
N THR A 62 14.10 5.80 -12.72
CA THR A 62 12.94 5.28 -13.44
C THR A 62 12.06 4.41 -12.55
N TRP A 63 10.83 4.15 -12.95
CA TRP A 63 9.94 3.21 -12.27
C TRP A 63 10.56 1.80 -12.13
N SER A 64 11.32 1.39 -13.15
CA SER A 64 12.03 0.12 -13.12
C SER A 64 13.12 0.06 -12.04
N ASP A 65 13.78 1.20 -11.76
CA ASP A 65 14.83 1.27 -10.73
C ASP A 65 14.28 1.07 -9.32
N ILE A 66 13.04 1.40 -9.10
CA ILE A 66 12.35 1.25 -7.81
C ILE A 66 11.51 -0.05 -7.71
N GLY A 67 11.69 -0.97 -8.66
CA GLY A 67 11.10 -2.31 -8.60
C GLY A 67 9.88 -2.55 -9.48
N PHE A 68 9.32 -1.52 -10.15
CA PHE A 68 8.18 -1.69 -11.07
C PHE A 68 8.64 -2.18 -12.45
N GLN A 69 9.01 -3.45 -12.54
CA GLN A 69 9.49 -4.07 -13.78
C GLN A 69 8.36 -4.69 -14.57
N ARG A 70 8.26 -4.34 -15.85
CA ARG A 70 7.24 -4.86 -16.77
C ARG A 70 7.47 -6.30 -17.19
N ASN A 71 8.74 -6.71 -17.33
CA ASN A 71 9.10 -7.96 -18.01
C ASN A 71 8.72 -9.23 -17.25
N CYS A 72 8.45 -9.15 -15.94
CA CYS A 72 8.08 -10.30 -15.11
C CYS A 72 6.74 -10.11 -14.40
N PHE A 73 5.88 -9.21 -14.91
CA PHE A 73 4.67 -8.79 -14.22
C PHE A 73 3.76 -9.95 -13.83
N VAL A 74 3.40 -10.80 -14.78
CA VAL A 74 2.52 -11.97 -14.54
C VAL A 74 3.17 -12.96 -13.57
N SER A 75 4.46 -13.27 -13.78
CA SER A 75 5.19 -14.19 -12.89
C SER A 75 5.27 -13.66 -11.46
N ASN A 76 5.47 -12.35 -11.28
CA ASN A 76 5.54 -11.72 -9.97
C ASN A 76 4.17 -11.69 -9.28
N ILE A 77 3.08 -11.47 -10.04
CA ILE A 77 1.71 -11.58 -9.52
C ILE A 77 1.43 -13.00 -9.04
N LEU A 78 1.75 -14.03 -9.84
CA LEU A 78 1.53 -15.42 -9.46
C LEU A 78 2.34 -15.82 -8.22
N LYS A 79 3.60 -15.39 -8.13
CA LYS A 79 4.43 -15.63 -6.93
C LYS A 79 3.86 -14.92 -5.70
N GLY A 80 3.40 -13.68 -5.86
CA GLY A 80 2.77 -12.91 -4.79
C GLY A 80 1.47 -13.56 -4.32
N LEU A 81 0.63 -14.02 -5.26
CA LEU A 81 -0.61 -14.73 -4.96
C LEU A 81 -0.33 -16.04 -4.21
N LEU A 82 0.63 -16.83 -4.68
CA LEU A 82 1.04 -18.08 -4.02
C LEU A 82 1.54 -17.81 -2.60
N LEU A 83 2.45 -16.84 -2.44
CA LEU A 83 2.99 -16.48 -1.13
C LEU A 83 1.89 -15.97 -0.19
N GLY A 84 1.02 -15.08 -0.68
CA GLY A 84 -0.12 -14.57 0.09
C GLY A 84 -1.08 -15.68 0.53
N SER A 85 -1.38 -16.64 -0.37
CA SER A 85 -2.22 -17.80 -0.05
C SER A 85 -1.57 -18.68 1.02
N VAL A 86 -0.28 -18.95 0.93
CA VAL A 86 0.46 -19.72 1.95
C VAL A 86 0.43 -19.00 3.31
N CYS A 87 0.73 -17.71 3.33
CA CYS A 87 0.66 -16.91 4.56
C CYS A 87 -0.75 -16.91 5.16
N PHE A 88 -1.78 -16.76 4.32
CA PHE A 88 -3.18 -16.80 4.76
C PHE A 88 -3.54 -18.17 5.38
N ILE A 89 -3.19 -19.27 4.72
CA ILE A 89 -3.45 -20.63 5.22
C ILE A 89 -2.76 -20.85 6.57
N ILE A 90 -1.50 -20.43 6.71
CA ILE A 90 -0.76 -20.55 7.96
C ILE A 90 -1.42 -19.73 9.07
N SER A 91 -1.72 -18.45 8.81
CA SER A 91 -2.32 -17.55 9.80
C SER A 91 -3.69 -18.04 10.26
N PHE A 92 -4.53 -18.42 9.30
CA PHE A 92 -5.87 -18.93 9.59
C PHE A 92 -5.83 -20.29 10.27
N GLY A 93 -4.91 -21.18 9.87
CA GLY A 93 -4.69 -22.46 10.52
C GLY A 93 -4.24 -22.33 11.97
N LEU A 94 -3.36 -21.36 12.26
CA LEU A 94 -2.96 -21.04 13.64
C LEU A 94 -4.12 -20.51 14.49
N GLU A 95 -4.95 -19.63 13.92
CA GLU A 95 -6.13 -19.13 14.59
C GLU A 95 -7.10 -20.26 14.95
N LEU A 96 -7.41 -21.15 14.01
CA LEU A 96 -8.25 -22.32 14.23
C LEU A 96 -7.66 -23.24 15.30
N ALA A 97 -6.35 -23.47 15.30
CA ALA A 97 -5.69 -24.29 16.31
C ALA A 97 -5.80 -23.68 17.72
N ILE A 98 -5.62 -22.36 17.83
CA ILE A 98 -5.76 -21.65 19.13
C ILE A 98 -7.20 -21.75 19.62
N LEU A 99 -8.20 -21.54 18.78
CA LEU A 99 -9.62 -21.65 19.15
C LEU A 99 -9.98 -23.06 19.61
N ALA A 100 -9.47 -24.08 18.92
CA ALA A 100 -9.67 -25.47 19.31
C ALA A 100 -9.04 -25.79 20.68
N LEU A 101 -7.83 -25.30 20.97
CA LEU A 101 -7.17 -25.45 22.26
C LEU A 101 -7.91 -24.74 23.40
N GLN A 102 -8.63 -23.65 23.09
CA GLN A 102 -9.47 -22.94 24.05
C GLN A 102 -10.82 -23.60 24.30
N GLY A 103 -11.11 -24.72 23.63
CA GLY A 103 -12.39 -25.43 23.74
C GLY A 103 -13.54 -24.76 23.00
N ASN A 104 -13.25 -23.74 22.17
CA ASN A 104 -14.23 -23.06 21.33
C ASN A 104 -14.21 -23.69 19.92
N PRO A 105 -15.21 -24.51 19.54
CA PRO A 105 -15.26 -25.04 18.20
C PRO A 105 -15.42 -23.88 17.20
N ALA A 106 -14.48 -23.77 16.25
CA ALA A 106 -14.58 -22.80 15.18
C ALA A 106 -15.74 -23.17 14.26
N HIS A 107 -16.77 -22.33 14.21
CA HIS A 107 -17.78 -22.40 13.17
C HIS A 107 -17.26 -21.65 11.95
N LEU A 108 -16.92 -22.43 10.90
CA LEU A 108 -16.51 -21.87 9.60
C LEU A 108 -17.76 -21.44 8.84
N GLU A 109 -18.05 -20.15 8.85
CA GLU A 109 -19.08 -19.57 8.02
C GLU A 109 -18.43 -18.70 6.93
N ILE A 110 -18.68 -19.05 5.67
CA ILE A 110 -18.30 -18.21 4.54
C ILE A 110 -19.49 -17.34 4.19
N TYR A 111 -19.40 -16.06 4.51
CA TYR A 111 -20.42 -15.12 4.09
C TYR A 111 -19.78 -13.86 3.48
N ILE A 112 -20.41 -13.36 2.43
CA ILE A 112 -20.04 -12.09 1.81
C ILE A 112 -21.09 -11.08 2.24
N SER A 113 -20.79 -10.28 3.26
CA SER A 113 -21.74 -9.32 3.81
C SER A 113 -21.55 -7.90 3.28
N SER A 114 -20.31 -7.51 2.98
CA SER A 114 -19.98 -6.17 2.47
C SER A 114 -18.55 -6.11 1.95
N PHE A 115 -18.31 -5.17 1.06
CA PHE A 115 -16.97 -4.76 0.66
C PHE A 115 -16.69 -3.40 1.29
N SER A 116 -15.71 -3.31 2.17
CA SER A 116 -15.24 -2.05 2.72
C SER A 116 -13.75 -2.12 2.95
N LEU A 117 -13.05 -1.07 2.57
CA LEU A 117 -11.61 -0.94 2.75
C LEU A 117 -11.24 -0.39 4.14
N THR A 118 -12.14 0.34 4.76
CA THR A 118 -11.91 1.03 6.04
C THR A 118 -12.76 0.48 7.19
N GLY A 119 -13.48 -0.62 6.96
CA GLY A 119 -14.41 -1.15 7.97
C GLY A 119 -15.67 -0.29 8.16
N SER A 120 -15.90 0.70 7.30
CA SER A 120 -17.14 1.48 7.32
C SER A 120 -18.33 0.55 7.06
N GLN A 121 -19.46 0.80 7.72
CA GLN A 121 -20.66 -0.05 7.63
C GLN A 121 -21.42 0.07 6.29
N ILE A 122 -20.75 0.48 5.23
CA ILE A 122 -21.35 0.53 3.90
C ILE A 122 -21.53 -0.91 3.41
N LYS A 123 -22.71 -1.44 3.62
CA LYS A 123 -23.14 -2.75 3.09
C LYS A 123 -23.45 -2.60 1.61
N ASN A 124 -22.45 -2.64 0.77
CA ASN A 124 -22.65 -2.64 -0.67
C ASN A 124 -22.05 -3.91 -1.26
N THR A 125 -22.92 -4.78 -1.78
CA THR A 125 -22.54 -6.03 -2.44
C THR A 125 -22.46 -5.88 -3.96
N ASP A 126 -22.51 -4.64 -4.47
CA ASP A 126 -22.42 -4.38 -5.90
C ASP A 126 -21.02 -4.72 -6.43
N PHE A 127 -21.00 -5.43 -7.56
CA PHE A 127 -19.77 -5.82 -8.23
C PHE A 127 -18.91 -4.61 -8.66
N VAL A 128 -19.53 -3.52 -9.07
CA VAL A 128 -18.84 -2.27 -9.41
C VAL A 128 -18.10 -1.72 -8.18
N PHE A 129 -18.75 -1.74 -7.02
CA PHE A 129 -18.12 -1.30 -5.78
C PHE A 129 -16.93 -2.20 -5.39
N PHE A 130 -17.06 -3.53 -5.58
CA PHE A 130 -15.94 -4.44 -5.40
C PHE A 130 -14.74 -4.09 -6.29
N LEU A 131 -14.97 -3.81 -7.57
CA LEU A 131 -13.90 -3.40 -8.49
C LEU A 131 -13.25 -2.09 -8.06
N LEU A 132 -14.01 -1.12 -7.58
CA LEU A 132 -13.47 0.12 -7.00
C LEU A 132 -12.60 -0.16 -5.77
N CYS A 133 -13.03 -1.04 -4.88
CA CYS A 133 -12.24 -1.46 -3.73
C CYS A 133 -10.90 -2.08 -4.15
N VAL A 134 -10.92 -2.96 -5.15
CA VAL A 134 -9.69 -3.55 -5.71
C VAL A 134 -8.79 -2.47 -6.31
N LEU A 135 -9.35 -1.53 -7.08
CA LEU A 135 -8.58 -0.43 -7.68
C LEU A 135 -7.92 0.44 -6.61
N PHE A 136 -8.65 0.80 -5.56
CA PHE A 136 -8.11 1.61 -4.46
C PHE A 136 -7.02 0.89 -3.68
N ASN A 137 -7.14 -0.42 -3.51
CA ASN A 137 -6.06 -1.23 -2.94
C ASN A 137 -4.81 -1.23 -3.83
N VAL A 138 -4.96 -1.36 -5.13
CA VAL A 138 -3.84 -1.28 -6.08
C VAL A 138 -3.15 0.08 -5.98
N VAL A 139 -3.90 1.18 -5.95
CA VAL A 139 -3.37 2.55 -5.78
C VAL A 139 -2.64 2.70 -4.45
N ASN A 140 -3.20 2.15 -3.36
CA ASN A 140 -2.58 2.17 -2.05
C ASN A 140 -1.22 1.46 -2.05
N VAL A 141 -1.22 0.20 -2.50
CA VAL A 141 0.00 -0.61 -2.58
C VAL A 141 1.04 0.04 -3.49
N TRP A 142 0.63 0.60 -4.62
CA TRP A 142 1.53 1.29 -5.54
C TRP A 142 2.23 2.48 -4.86
N MET A 143 1.48 3.30 -4.16
CA MET A 143 2.04 4.44 -3.44
C MET A 143 3.00 3.98 -2.33
N GLU A 144 2.56 3.06 -1.47
CA GLU A 144 3.35 2.59 -0.33
C GLU A 144 4.62 1.86 -0.77
N GLU A 145 4.51 0.89 -1.67
CA GLU A 145 5.67 0.14 -2.17
C GLU A 145 6.63 1.04 -2.95
N GLY A 146 6.11 1.96 -3.77
CA GLY A 146 6.92 2.89 -4.54
C GLY A 146 7.70 3.87 -3.67
N VAL A 147 7.07 4.47 -2.68
CA VAL A 147 7.71 5.46 -1.79
C VAL A 147 8.67 4.77 -0.81
N PHE A 148 8.16 3.81 -0.03
CA PHE A 148 8.94 3.26 1.08
C PHE A 148 9.93 2.20 0.60
N ARG A 149 9.50 1.18 -0.13
CA ARG A 149 10.37 0.09 -0.57
C ARG A 149 11.17 0.45 -1.82
N GLY A 150 10.57 1.18 -2.74
CA GLY A 150 11.27 1.61 -3.94
C GLY A 150 12.23 2.77 -3.69
N LEU A 151 11.69 3.97 -3.53
CA LEU A 151 12.49 5.19 -3.49
C LEU A 151 13.37 5.29 -2.26
N PHE A 152 12.83 5.07 -1.04
CA PHE A 152 13.61 5.25 0.19
C PHE A 152 14.73 4.24 0.27
N ILE A 153 14.45 2.94 0.09
CA ILE A 153 15.50 1.91 0.14
C ILE A 153 16.58 2.17 -0.91
N LYS A 154 16.18 2.49 -2.15
CA LYS A 154 17.15 2.77 -3.22
C LYS A 154 18.01 4.00 -2.91
N THR A 155 17.40 5.02 -2.32
CA THR A 155 18.09 6.25 -1.97
C THR A 155 19.08 6.03 -0.81
N PHE A 156 18.68 5.23 0.20
CA PHE A 156 19.55 4.85 1.30
C PHE A 156 20.69 3.95 0.83
N LEU A 157 20.42 2.89 0.06
CA LEU A 157 21.46 1.99 -0.45
C LEU A 157 22.51 2.73 -1.29
N ARG A 158 22.08 3.71 -2.10
CA ARG A 158 23.01 4.53 -2.90
C ARG A 158 23.98 5.37 -2.06
N GLN A 159 23.74 5.53 -0.76
CA GLN A 159 24.63 6.23 0.15
C GLN A 159 25.69 5.34 0.76
N TRP A 160 25.45 4.04 0.83
CA TRP A 160 26.31 3.08 1.50
C TRP A 160 27.27 2.37 0.54
N PHE A 161 26.96 2.34 -0.74
CA PHE A 161 27.76 1.80 -1.83
C PHE A 161 28.11 2.88 -2.88
#